data_cf69bca58f3e7e022f43bf9351a497c9
#
_entry.id   cf69bca58f3e7e022f43bf9351a497c9
#
_cell.length_a   1.000
_cell.length_b   1.000
_cell.length_c   1.000
_cell.angle_alpha   90.00
_cell.angle_beta   90.00
_cell.angle_gamma   90.00
#
_symmetry.space_group_name_H-M   'P 1'
#
loop_
_entity.id
_entity.type
_entity.pdbx_description
1 polymer ?
#
loop_
_entity_poly.entity_id
_entity_poly.type
_entity_poly.pdbx_seq_one_letter_code
_entity_poly.pdbx_strand_id
1 'polypeptide(L)'
;MSNLVTPVIMVVIAGFVASALLVIASKVFFVPVDERVTAITEALPGANCGGCGFAGCGDYANSLVENPDTPCNKCAPGGAAVASVIAEILGKSAGATEQQVAQVMCNGTCGAAKPILEWQGMQTCKGAKGFFTTPLECMYGCIGLGDCVNACQFDAIGVIDGRAVVNRNNCVACGACVGTCPQSIIKLVPMKNQVHVMCSNTDKAPVAMKACSNACIGCGKCAKACNFDAITIENFKATIDTEKCKSCGMCVVECPTGAINTYKVLTAAQAEKFKAANKAKAEKAKKAAEEAKAAAQA
;
A
#
# COMPACT_ATOMS: atom_id res chain seq x y z
N MET A 1 0.02 -54.80 49.11
CA MET A 1 0.96 -53.76 48.65
C MET A 1 1.61 -54.08 47.30
N SER A 2 1.68 -55.30 46.83
CA SER A 2 2.21 -55.72 45.54
C SER A 2 1.38 -55.26 44.32
N ASN A 3 0.07 -55.14 44.44
CA ASN A 3 -0.81 -54.78 43.31
C ASN A 3 -0.67 -53.30 42.84
N LEU A 4 -0.08 -52.42 43.63
CA LEU A 4 0.10 -51.02 43.27
C LEU A 4 1.53 -50.76 42.68
N VAL A 5 2.46 -51.60 43.04
CA VAL A 5 3.88 -51.45 42.65
C VAL A 5 4.07 -51.81 41.17
N THR A 6 3.40 -52.88 40.69
CA THR A 6 3.51 -53.35 39.30
C THR A 6 3.08 -52.32 38.27
N PRO A 7 1.92 -51.63 38.37
CA PRO A 7 1.55 -50.61 37.41
C PRO A 7 2.45 -49.36 37.46
N VAL A 8 2.94 -49.00 38.66
CA VAL A 8 3.90 -47.87 38.78
C VAL A 8 5.22 -48.15 38.06
N ILE A 9 5.74 -49.38 38.22
CA ILE A 9 6.97 -49.81 37.53
C ILE A 9 6.74 -49.81 36.00
N MET A 10 5.60 -50.31 35.51
CA MET A 10 5.27 -50.29 34.09
C MET A 10 5.23 -48.85 33.50
N VAL A 11 4.59 -47.91 34.19
CA VAL A 11 4.53 -46.50 33.74
C VAL A 11 5.93 -45.86 33.73
N VAL A 12 6.76 -46.11 34.73
CA VAL A 12 8.12 -45.62 34.82
C VAL A 12 9.00 -46.14 33.67
N ILE A 13 8.90 -47.47 33.40
CA ILE A 13 9.62 -48.08 32.27
C ILE A 13 9.14 -47.53 30.92
N ALA A 14 7.83 -47.42 30.73
CA ALA A 14 7.27 -46.85 29.51
C ALA A 14 7.70 -45.38 29.29
N GLY A 15 7.69 -44.57 30.35
CA GLY A 15 8.17 -43.17 30.33
C GLY A 15 9.67 -43.07 30.01
N PHE A 16 10.48 -43.98 30.57
CA PHE A 16 11.92 -44.02 30.30
C PHE A 16 12.23 -44.42 28.83
N VAL A 17 11.53 -45.43 28.32
CA VAL A 17 11.63 -45.86 26.90
C VAL A 17 11.18 -44.76 25.95
N ALA A 18 10.06 -44.09 26.23
CA ALA A 18 9.58 -42.98 25.42
C ALA A 18 10.59 -41.80 25.42
N SER A 19 11.13 -41.44 26.57
CA SER A 19 12.17 -40.39 26.69
C SER A 19 13.42 -40.72 25.91
N ALA A 20 13.91 -41.96 26.02
CA ALA A 20 15.07 -42.43 25.27
C ALA A 20 14.84 -42.38 23.76
N LEU A 21 13.67 -42.82 23.28
CA LEU A 21 13.32 -42.74 21.88
C LEU A 21 13.23 -41.29 21.38
N LEU A 22 12.68 -40.36 22.15
CA LEU A 22 12.64 -38.94 21.83
C LEU A 22 14.01 -38.33 21.73
N VAL A 23 14.94 -38.66 22.65
CA VAL A 23 16.34 -38.18 22.62
C VAL A 23 17.07 -38.73 21.41
N ILE A 24 16.88 -40.01 21.07
CA ILE A 24 17.48 -40.62 19.88
C ILE A 24 16.91 -39.97 18.61
N ALA A 25 15.59 -39.84 18.52
CA ALA A 25 14.95 -39.18 17.42
C ALA A 25 15.42 -37.72 17.24
N SER A 26 15.53 -36.96 18.31
CA SER A 26 16.05 -35.59 18.32
C SER A 26 17.48 -35.49 17.78
N LYS A 27 18.34 -36.48 18.06
CA LYS A 27 19.70 -36.50 17.52
C LYS A 27 19.78 -36.95 16.07
N VAL A 28 18.96 -37.94 15.68
CA VAL A 28 18.95 -38.49 14.33
C VAL A 28 18.31 -37.50 13.33
N PHE A 29 17.26 -36.79 13.75
CA PHE A 29 16.58 -35.79 12.94
C PHE A 29 17.07 -34.36 13.17
N PHE A 30 18.21 -34.17 13.86
CA PHE A 30 18.81 -32.86 14.05
C PHE A 30 19.27 -32.30 12.68
N VAL A 31 18.61 -31.25 12.25
CA VAL A 31 19.02 -30.46 11.08
C VAL A 31 19.89 -29.30 11.61
N PRO A 32 21.17 -29.24 11.26
CA PRO A 32 22.02 -28.11 11.66
C PRO A 32 21.47 -26.83 11.02
N VAL A 33 21.09 -25.87 11.84
CA VAL A 33 20.70 -24.53 11.38
C VAL A 33 21.97 -23.71 11.21
N ASP A 34 22.15 -23.09 10.06
CA ASP A 34 23.28 -22.19 9.81
C ASP A 34 23.20 -21.00 10.79
N GLU A 35 24.30 -20.69 11.49
CA GLU A 35 24.36 -19.58 12.46
C GLU A 35 23.97 -18.24 11.81
N ARG A 36 24.25 -18.06 10.52
CA ARG A 36 23.85 -16.87 9.76
C ARG A 36 22.33 -16.73 9.67
N VAL A 37 21.60 -17.85 9.50
CA VAL A 37 20.13 -17.85 9.46
C VAL A 37 19.57 -17.37 10.79
N THR A 38 20.14 -17.85 11.90
CA THR A 38 19.72 -17.42 13.24
C THR A 38 19.98 -15.93 13.43
N ALA A 39 21.18 -15.45 13.14
CA ALA A 39 21.54 -14.04 13.25
C ALA A 39 20.66 -13.12 12.39
N ILE A 40 20.34 -13.52 11.15
CA ILE A 40 19.45 -12.78 10.27
C ILE A 40 18.02 -12.79 10.82
N THR A 41 17.54 -13.92 11.34
CA THR A 41 16.18 -14.03 11.90
C THR A 41 16.01 -13.12 13.13
N GLU A 42 17.03 -13.01 13.97
CA GLU A 42 17.05 -12.09 15.13
C GLU A 42 17.10 -10.62 14.71
N ALA A 43 17.80 -10.30 13.62
CA ALA A 43 17.83 -8.94 13.06
C ALA A 43 16.51 -8.52 12.40
N LEU A 44 15.70 -9.48 11.94
CA LEU A 44 14.41 -9.23 11.32
C LEU A 44 13.33 -8.84 12.37
N PRO A 45 12.34 -8.02 12.02
CA PRO A 45 11.29 -7.55 12.95
C PRO A 45 10.40 -8.64 13.55
N GLY A 46 10.45 -9.89 13.08
CA GLY A 46 9.67 -11.00 13.59
C GLY A 46 8.16 -10.93 13.31
N ALA A 47 7.70 -9.95 12.54
CA ALA A 47 6.27 -9.72 12.27
C ALA A 47 5.61 -10.80 11.39
N ASN A 48 6.39 -11.63 10.70
CA ASN A 48 5.92 -12.70 9.80
C ASN A 48 4.80 -12.26 8.84
N CYS A 49 4.84 -11.00 8.40
CA CYS A 49 3.77 -10.35 7.64
C CYS A 49 3.67 -10.82 6.17
N GLY A 50 4.64 -11.57 5.67
CA GLY A 50 4.69 -12.03 4.28
C GLY A 50 4.95 -10.96 3.21
N GLY A 51 5.14 -9.70 3.59
CA GLY A 51 5.32 -8.56 2.67
C GLY A 51 6.56 -8.65 1.78
N CYS A 52 7.56 -9.41 2.19
CA CYS A 52 8.76 -9.71 1.40
C CYS A 52 8.54 -10.80 0.32
N GLY A 53 7.37 -11.43 0.30
CA GLY A 53 7.04 -12.54 -0.61
C GLY A 53 7.42 -13.93 -0.07
N PHE A 54 7.87 -14.03 1.17
CA PHE A 54 8.18 -15.28 1.87
C PHE A 54 7.14 -15.59 2.93
N ALA A 55 7.01 -16.87 3.35
CA ALA A 55 6.00 -17.30 4.30
C ALA A 55 6.19 -16.67 5.70
N GLY A 56 7.42 -16.28 6.04
CA GLY A 56 7.74 -15.63 7.30
C GLY A 56 9.18 -15.12 7.34
N CYS A 57 9.57 -14.52 8.44
CA CYS A 57 10.92 -13.98 8.63
C CYS A 57 11.99 -15.07 8.55
N GLY A 58 11.74 -16.25 9.14
CA GLY A 58 12.67 -17.39 9.06
C GLY A 58 12.84 -17.94 7.64
N ASP A 59 11.77 -18.00 6.84
CA ASP A 59 11.82 -18.43 5.45
C ASP A 59 12.63 -17.45 4.58
N TYR A 60 12.46 -16.17 4.80
CA TYR A 60 13.29 -15.14 4.16
C TYR A 60 14.76 -15.25 4.59
N ALA A 61 15.05 -15.49 5.87
CA ALA A 61 16.41 -15.68 6.36
C ALA A 61 17.10 -16.90 5.73
N ASN A 62 16.38 -18.04 5.63
CA ASN A 62 16.87 -19.24 4.93
C ASN A 62 17.17 -18.94 3.46
N SER A 63 16.23 -18.29 2.76
CA SER A 63 16.42 -17.94 1.35
C SER A 63 17.61 -17.00 1.11
N LEU A 64 17.92 -16.11 2.04
CA LEU A 64 19.07 -15.20 1.96
C LEU A 64 20.42 -15.95 2.04
N VAL A 65 20.47 -17.05 2.81
CA VAL A 65 21.67 -17.87 3.00
C VAL A 65 21.82 -18.87 1.87
N GLU A 66 20.71 -19.52 1.46
CA GLU A 66 20.71 -20.54 0.41
C GLU A 66 20.88 -19.95 -1.00
N ASN A 67 20.27 -18.80 -1.27
CA ASN A 67 20.26 -18.17 -2.59
C ASN A 67 21.03 -16.83 -2.58
N PRO A 68 22.24 -16.78 -3.13
CA PRO A 68 23.04 -15.56 -3.20
C PRO A 68 22.35 -14.41 -3.93
N ASP A 69 21.41 -14.67 -4.84
CA ASP A 69 20.69 -13.66 -5.62
C ASP A 69 19.50 -13.04 -4.87
N THR A 70 19.16 -13.57 -3.68
CA THR A 70 18.08 -12.99 -2.88
C THR A 70 18.51 -11.61 -2.36
N PRO A 71 17.74 -10.52 -2.67
CA PRO A 71 18.09 -9.18 -2.23
C PRO A 71 17.92 -9.00 -0.72
N CYS A 72 18.86 -8.34 -0.06
CA CYS A 72 18.85 -8.07 1.39
C CYS A 72 17.79 -7.04 1.81
N ASN A 73 17.23 -6.29 0.88
CA ASN A 73 16.32 -5.15 1.12
C ASN A 73 14.83 -5.45 0.91
N LYS A 74 14.41 -6.71 0.87
CA LYS A 74 12.99 -7.07 0.70
C LYS A 74 12.12 -6.86 1.93
N CYS A 75 12.71 -6.78 3.13
CA CYS A 75 11.94 -6.59 4.35
C CYS A 75 11.47 -5.13 4.46
N ALA A 76 10.20 -4.85 4.10
CA ALA A 76 9.64 -3.51 4.19
C ALA A 76 9.54 -2.98 5.64
N PRO A 77 9.06 -3.75 6.64
CA PRO A 77 9.06 -3.32 8.05
C PRO A 77 10.46 -3.05 8.62
N GLY A 78 11.47 -3.80 8.20
CA GLY A 78 12.85 -3.63 8.65
C GLY A 78 13.55 -2.43 8.03
N GLY A 79 13.11 -2.01 6.85
CA GLY A 79 13.67 -0.86 6.13
C GLY A 79 15.17 -0.98 5.84
N ALA A 80 15.82 0.17 5.68
CA ALA A 80 17.24 0.25 5.36
C ALA A 80 18.15 -0.24 6.51
N ALA A 81 17.72 -0.07 7.77
CA ALA A 81 18.51 -0.47 8.93
C ALA A 81 18.70 -1.99 8.98
N VAL A 82 17.62 -2.75 8.82
CA VAL A 82 17.70 -4.22 8.78
C VAL A 82 18.42 -4.70 7.53
N ALA A 83 18.18 -4.06 6.38
CA ALA A 83 18.88 -4.40 5.14
C ALA A 83 20.39 -4.24 5.25
N SER A 84 20.89 -3.21 5.95
CA SER A 84 22.33 -3.03 6.20
C SER A 84 22.92 -4.11 7.12
N VAL A 85 22.23 -4.48 8.20
CA VAL A 85 22.65 -5.57 9.10
C VAL A 85 22.72 -6.91 8.35
N ILE A 86 21.69 -7.25 7.57
CA ILE A 86 21.68 -8.45 6.75
C ILE A 86 22.83 -8.46 5.74
N ALA A 87 23.09 -7.31 5.11
CA ALA A 87 24.18 -7.17 4.15
C ALA A 87 25.54 -7.37 4.80
N GLU A 88 25.73 -6.88 6.03
CA GLU A 88 26.95 -7.08 6.83
C GLU A 88 27.17 -8.56 7.17
N ILE A 89 26.12 -9.25 7.67
CA ILE A 89 26.20 -10.69 8.00
C ILE A 89 26.56 -11.53 6.77
N LEU A 90 26.03 -11.16 5.59
CA LEU A 90 26.24 -11.91 4.34
C LEU A 90 27.43 -11.43 3.52
N GLY A 91 28.13 -10.37 3.93
CA GLY A 91 29.21 -9.77 3.14
C GLY A 91 28.76 -9.19 1.79
N LYS A 92 27.49 -8.75 1.69
CA LYS A 92 26.88 -8.19 0.48
C LYS A 92 26.69 -6.67 0.61
N SER A 93 26.41 -5.98 -0.50
CA SER A 93 25.97 -4.58 -0.43
C SER A 93 24.47 -4.50 -0.18
N ALA A 94 24.06 -3.69 0.78
CA ALA A 94 22.66 -3.34 0.94
C ALA A 94 22.22 -2.51 -0.25
N GLY A 95 21.29 -2.99 -1.06
CA GLY A 95 20.69 -2.20 -2.14
C GLY A 95 19.93 -1.00 -1.58
N ALA A 96 19.85 0.10 -2.33
CA ALA A 96 19.08 1.27 -1.92
C ALA A 96 17.59 0.88 -1.73
N THR A 97 17.07 1.12 -0.53
CA THR A 97 15.65 0.86 -0.23
C THR A 97 14.91 2.19 -0.16
N GLU A 98 14.02 2.45 -1.12
CA GLU A 98 13.14 3.59 -1.04
C GLU A 98 11.96 3.26 -0.12
N GLN A 99 11.78 4.04 0.94
CA GLN A 99 10.67 3.86 1.85
C GLN A 99 9.34 4.05 1.13
N GLN A 100 8.47 3.06 1.23
CA GLN A 100 7.12 3.07 0.65
C GLN A 100 6.05 3.22 1.74
N VAL A 101 4.84 3.52 1.30
CA VAL A 101 3.65 3.63 2.16
C VAL A 101 2.43 3.21 1.36
N ALA A 102 1.45 2.57 2.03
CA ALA A 102 0.18 2.28 1.40
C ALA A 102 -0.62 3.57 1.18
N GLN A 103 -1.27 3.69 0.03
CA GLN A 103 -2.11 4.82 -0.36
C GLN A 103 -3.45 4.31 -0.88
N VAL A 104 -4.54 4.81 -0.29
CA VAL A 104 -5.91 4.52 -0.77
C VAL A 104 -6.26 5.48 -1.90
N MET A 105 -6.53 4.95 -3.09
CA MET A 105 -6.87 5.72 -4.29
C MET A 105 -8.39 5.97 -4.37
N CYS A 106 -8.96 6.48 -3.28
CA CYS A 106 -10.36 6.87 -3.19
C CYS A 106 -10.53 8.03 -2.20
N ASN A 107 -11.25 9.08 -2.63
CA ASN A 107 -11.67 10.21 -1.81
C ASN A 107 -13.19 10.31 -1.68
N GLY A 108 -13.89 9.18 -1.91
CA GLY A 108 -15.34 9.08 -1.75
C GLY A 108 -15.72 8.97 -0.28
N THR A 109 -15.99 10.10 0.37
CA THR A 109 -16.54 10.18 1.72
C THR A 109 -18.03 9.88 1.72
N CYS A 110 -18.65 9.67 2.89
CA CYS A 110 -20.10 9.47 3.00
C CYS A 110 -20.92 10.62 2.38
N GLY A 111 -20.42 11.86 2.42
CA GLY A 111 -21.08 13.01 1.78
C GLY A 111 -20.82 13.12 0.29
N ALA A 112 -19.79 12.50 -0.24
CA ALA A 112 -19.38 12.62 -1.65
C ALA A 112 -19.84 11.43 -2.52
N ALA A 113 -19.70 10.20 -2.00
CA ALA A 113 -20.08 8.98 -2.69
C ALA A 113 -21.53 8.61 -2.36
N LYS A 114 -22.37 8.44 -3.38
CA LYS A 114 -23.78 8.11 -3.17
C LYS A 114 -23.97 6.63 -2.88
N PRO A 115 -24.68 6.27 -1.80
CA PRO A 115 -25.10 4.90 -1.57
C PRO A 115 -26.27 4.54 -2.51
N ILE A 116 -26.30 3.31 -3.03
CA ILE A 116 -27.43 2.73 -3.75
C ILE A 116 -28.33 1.97 -2.78
N LEU A 117 -27.72 1.30 -1.81
CA LEU A 117 -28.40 0.46 -0.82
C LEU A 117 -27.66 0.52 0.52
N GLU A 118 -28.39 0.23 1.58
CA GLU A 118 -27.83 -0.03 2.91
C GLU A 118 -27.48 -1.52 3.02
N TRP A 119 -26.18 -1.81 3.19
CA TRP A 119 -25.70 -3.16 3.30
C TRP A 119 -25.94 -3.73 4.68
N GLN A 120 -26.78 -4.75 4.78
CA GLN A 120 -27.11 -5.46 6.03
C GLN A 120 -26.60 -6.90 6.09
N GLY A 121 -25.76 -7.30 5.13
CA GLY A 121 -25.12 -8.61 5.09
C GLY A 121 -23.85 -8.68 5.94
N MET A 122 -23.00 -9.67 5.62
CA MET A 122 -21.71 -9.86 6.26
C MET A 122 -20.88 -8.56 6.18
N GLN A 123 -20.42 -8.04 7.32
CA GLN A 123 -19.71 -6.75 7.44
C GLN A 123 -18.26 -6.86 6.96
N THR A 124 -18.07 -7.32 5.71
CA THR A 124 -16.77 -7.40 5.03
C THR A 124 -16.88 -6.87 3.61
N CYS A 125 -15.81 -6.23 3.12
CA CYS A 125 -15.75 -5.72 1.76
C CYS A 125 -15.84 -6.85 0.74
N LYS A 126 -15.22 -8.00 1.01
CA LYS A 126 -15.32 -9.20 0.16
C LYS A 126 -16.74 -9.72 0.09
N GLY A 127 -17.45 -9.78 1.23
CA GLY A 127 -18.84 -10.19 1.28
C GLY A 127 -19.74 -9.27 0.47
N ALA A 128 -19.67 -7.96 0.68
CA ALA A 128 -20.45 -6.99 -0.06
C ALA A 128 -20.17 -7.05 -1.56
N LYS A 129 -18.91 -7.15 -1.97
CA LYS A 129 -18.53 -7.24 -3.39
C LYS A 129 -19.00 -8.52 -4.06
N GLY A 130 -19.05 -9.63 -3.32
CA GLY A 130 -19.51 -10.91 -3.83
C GLY A 130 -20.99 -10.92 -4.22
N PHE A 131 -21.82 -10.10 -3.53
CA PHE A 131 -23.25 -10.03 -3.79
C PHE A 131 -23.67 -8.90 -4.73
N PHE A 132 -23.07 -7.71 -4.64
CA PHE A 132 -23.56 -6.51 -5.33
C PHE A 132 -22.46 -5.68 -6.02
N THR A 133 -21.26 -6.17 -6.16
CA THR A 133 -20.11 -5.39 -6.66
C THR A 133 -19.72 -4.27 -5.68
N THR A 134 -20.68 -3.41 -5.27
CA THR A 134 -20.51 -2.36 -4.25
C THR A 134 -21.87 -1.82 -3.81
N PRO A 135 -22.04 -1.38 -2.56
CA PRO A 135 -23.24 -0.69 -2.10
C PRO A 135 -23.32 0.78 -2.56
N LEU A 136 -22.32 1.25 -3.31
CA LEU A 136 -22.21 2.63 -3.79
C LEU A 136 -22.52 2.74 -5.29
N GLU A 137 -22.99 3.90 -5.74
CA GLU A 137 -23.17 4.22 -7.17
C GLU A 137 -21.82 4.19 -7.92
N CYS A 138 -20.71 4.51 -7.23
CA CYS A 138 -19.36 4.37 -7.76
C CYS A 138 -18.85 2.94 -7.63
N MET A 139 -18.78 2.21 -8.76
CA MET A 139 -18.31 0.83 -8.80
C MET A 139 -16.82 0.64 -8.43
N TYR A 140 -16.04 1.70 -8.44
CA TYR A 140 -14.60 1.72 -8.17
C TYR A 140 -14.26 2.23 -6.76
N GLY A 141 -15.27 2.66 -6.01
CA GLY A 141 -15.09 3.31 -4.71
C GLY A 141 -14.68 2.37 -3.58
N CYS A 142 -14.21 2.94 -2.49
CA CYS A 142 -14.00 2.22 -1.25
C CYS A 142 -15.35 1.79 -0.68
N ILE A 143 -15.51 0.50 -0.38
CA ILE A 143 -16.74 -0.04 0.22
C ILE A 143 -16.88 0.38 1.69
N GLY A 144 -15.76 0.60 2.39
CA GLY A 144 -15.76 1.15 3.75
C GLY A 144 -16.01 0.14 4.88
N LEU A 145 -16.06 -1.17 4.63
CA LEU A 145 -16.35 -2.20 5.65
C LEU A 145 -15.10 -2.75 6.38
N GLY A 146 -13.90 -2.22 6.12
CA GLY A 146 -12.74 -2.40 7.00
C GLY A 146 -11.93 -3.68 6.82
N ASP A 147 -12.06 -4.47 5.75
CA ASP A 147 -11.21 -5.67 5.54
C ASP A 147 -9.71 -5.34 5.59
N CYS A 148 -9.32 -4.18 5.05
CA CYS A 148 -7.95 -3.69 5.07
C CYS A 148 -7.48 -3.27 6.47
N VAL A 149 -8.40 -2.84 7.34
CA VAL A 149 -8.13 -2.52 8.76
C VAL A 149 -7.83 -3.79 9.52
N ASN A 150 -8.69 -4.81 9.36
CA ASN A 150 -8.52 -6.11 10.01
C ASN A 150 -7.25 -6.84 9.56
N ALA A 151 -6.77 -6.58 8.34
CA ALA A 151 -5.53 -7.16 7.82
C ALA A 151 -4.28 -6.40 8.27
N CYS A 152 -4.40 -5.22 8.87
CA CYS A 152 -3.25 -4.41 9.28
C CYS A 152 -2.78 -4.78 10.67
N GLN A 153 -1.57 -5.32 10.78
CA GLN A 153 -0.93 -5.68 12.05
C GLN A 153 -0.25 -4.48 12.75
N PHE A 154 -0.25 -3.30 12.12
CA PHE A 154 0.52 -2.13 12.55
C PHE A 154 -0.38 -0.93 12.91
N ASP A 155 -1.70 -1.13 13.00
CA ASP A 155 -2.68 -0.07 13.27
C ASP A 155 -2.50 1.18 12.40
N ALA A 156 -2.05 0.94 11.16
CA ALA A 156 -1.73 2.01 10.22
C ALA A 156 -2.89 2.41 9.31
N ILE A 157 -4.04 1.74 9.37
CA ILE A 157 -5.18 2.02 8.50
C ILE A 157 -6.47 1.97 9.31
N GLY A 158 -7.36 2.93 9.06
CA GLY A 158 -8.68 3.02 9.67
C GLY A 158 -9.74 3.36 8.64
N VAL A 159 -11.02 3.21 8.99
CA VAL A 159 -12.14 3.72 8.19
C VAL A 159 -12.61 5.05 8.79
N ILE A 160 -12.52 6.11 8.01
CA ILE A 160 -12.93 7.46 8.40
C ILE A 160 -13.87 7.99 7.32
N ASP A 161 -15.06 8.44 7.73
CA ASP A 161 -16.07 8.99 6.84
C ASP A 161 -16.37 8.07 5.63
N GLY A 162 -16.58 6.77 5.90
CA GLY A 162 -16.95 5.75 4.93
C GLY A 162 -15.83 5.27 3.99
N ARG A 163 -14.58 5.71 4.18
CA ARG A 163 -13.43 5.28 3.38
C ARG A 163 -12.22 4.91 4.22
N ALA A 164 -11.41 4.02 3.70
CA ALA A 164 -10.14 3.68 4.33
C ALA A 164 -9.14 4.85 4.22
N VAL A 165 -8.44 5.13 5.33
CA VAL A 165 -7.40 6.16 5.43
C VAL A 165 -6.17 5.55 6.08
N VAL A 166 -5.00 5.81 5.52
CA VAL A 166 -3.72 5.29 6.01
C VAL A 166 -3.00 6.35 6.82
N ASN A 167 -2.60 5.97 8.05
CA ASN A 167 -1.62 6.73 8.82
C ASN A 167 -0.23 6.41 8.27
N ARG A 168 0.37 7.37 7.57
CA ARG A 168 1.66 7.19 6.89
C ARG A 168 2.83 6.95 7.86
N ASN A 169 2.72 7.44 9.10
CA ASN A 169 3.78 7.29 10.10
C ASN A 169 3.85 5.87 10.67
N ASN A 170 2.70 5.19 10.77
CA ASN A 170 2.62 3.82 11.29
C ASN A 170 2.77 2.78 10.18
N CYS A 171 2.61 3.18 8.91
CA CYS A 171 2.61 2.26 7.79
C CYS A 171 4.02 1.79 7.45
N VAL A 172 4.25 0.49 7.51
CA VAL A 172 5.52 -0.17 7.17
C VAL A 172 5.54 -0.77 5.76
N ALA A 173 4.54 -0.46 4.92
CA ALA A 173 4.44 -0.93 3.54
C ALA A 173 4.44 -2.47 3.36
N CYS A 174 3.96 -3.23 4.34
CA CYS A 174 3.92 -4.70 4.25
C CYS A 174 3.02 -5.27 3.14
N GLY A 175 2.11 -4.46 2.58
CA GLY A 175 1.24 -4.87 1.47
C GLY A 175 -0.01 -5.68 1.85
N ALA A 176 -0.21 -6.08 3.11
CA ALA A 176 -1.36 -6.89 3.54
C ALA A 176 -2.71 -6.26 3.14
N CYS A 177 -2.87 -4.95 3.34
CA CYS A 177 -4.06 -4.21 2.94
C CYS A 177 -4.26 -4.14 1.41
N VAL A 178 -3.17 -4.16 0.63
CA VAL A 178 -3.22 -4.18 -0.84
C VAL A 178 -3.82 -5.49 -1.34
N GLY A 179 -3.33 -6.62 -0.83
CA GLY A 179 -3.81 -7.97 -1.19
C GLY A 179 -5.23 -8.25 -0.68
N THR A 180 -5.64 -7.63 0.43
CA THR A 180 -6.95 -7.84 1.03
C THR A 180 -8.06 -7.02 0.36
N CYS A 181 -7.73 -5.86 -0.25
CA CYS A 181 -8.73 -4.96 -0.82
C CYS A 181 -9.39 -5.54 -2.08
N PRO A 182 -10.69 -5.89 -2.04
CA PRO A 182 -11.38 -6.46 -3.20
C PRO A 182 -11.56 -5.46 -4.34
N GLN A 183 -11.51 -4.15 -4.06
CA GLN A 183 -11.58 -3.09 -5.06
C GLN A 183 -10.24 -2.74 -5.70
N SER A 184 -9.13 -3.30 -5.20
CA SER A 184 -7.76 -3.06 -5.71
C SER A 184 -7.37 -1.58 -5.76
N ILE A 185 -7.89 -0.77 -4.82
CA ILE A 185 -7.68 0.68 -4.77
C ILE A 185 -6.57 1.10 -3.80
N ILE A 186 -5.91 0.16 -3.14
CA ILE A 186 -4.77 0.43 -2.27
C ILE A 186 -3.49 0.10 -3.04
N LYS A 187 -2.56 1.04 -3.08
CA LYS A 187 -1.27 0.87 -3.77
C LYS A 187 -0.13 1.26 -2.84
N LEU A 188 1.02 0.61 -3.01
CA LEU A 188 2.26 1.08 -2.38
C LEU A 188 2.85 2.20 -3.24
N VAL A 189 3.21 3.30 -2.59
CA VAL A 189 3.79 4.49 -3.24
C VAL A 189 5.01 4.95 -2.45
N PRO A 190 6.00 5.59 -3.10
CA PRO A 190 7.13 6.16 -2.39
C PRO A 190 6.70 7.16 -1.33
N MET A 191 7.26 7.07 -0.14
CA MET A 191 6.95 7.96 1.00
C MET A 191 7.23 9.43 0.68
N LYS A 192 8.22 9.72 -0.18
CA LYS A 192 8.57 11.07 -0.65
C LYS A 192 7.43 11.73 -1.44
N ASN A 193 6.60 10.92 -2.11
CA ASN A 193 5.50 11.42 -2.92
C ASN A 193 4.31 11.74 -2.03
N GLN A 194 3.90 13.01 -2.02
CA GLN A 194 2.86 13.53 -1.14
C GLN A 194 1.59 13.95 -1.88
N VAL A 195 1.61 13.94 -3.21
CA VAL A 195 0.46 14.30 -4.05
C VAL A 195 -0.03 13.09 -4.81
N HIS A 196 -1.32 12.76 -4.66
CA HIS A 196 -1.91 11.57 -5.26
C HIS A 196 -3.28 11.86 -5.87
N VAL A 197 -3.61 11.17 -6.97
CA VAL A 197 -4.97 11.11 -7.50
C VAL A 197 -5.75 10.10 -6.67
N MET A 198 -6.63 10.59 -5.80
CA MET A 198 -7.44 9.76 -4.91
C MET A 198 -8.78 9.41 -5.57
N CYS A 199 -8.72 8.83 -6.76
CA CYS A 199 -9.87 8.34 -7.50
C CYS A 199 -9.43 7.20 -8.43
N SER A 200 -10.19 6.10 -8.41
CA SER A 200 -9.97 4.93 -9.29
C SER A 200 -11.05 4.79 -10.36
N ASN A 201 -12.02 5.72 -10.41
CA ASN A 201 -13.10 5.70 -11.38
C ASN A 201 -12.57 5.97 -12.80
N THR A 202 -13.04 5.16 -13.77
CA THR A 202 -12.70 5.24 -15.19
C THR A 202 -13.91 5.56 -16.06
N ASP A 203 -15.05 5.94 -15.45
CA ASP A 203 -16.24 6.33 -16.18
C ASP A 203 -16.09 7.73 -16.79
N LYS A 204 -16.91 8.00 -17.82
CA LYS A 204 -17.03 9.34 -18.40
C LYS A 204 -17.50 10.35 -17.36
N ALA A 205 -17.07 11.60 -17.50
CA ALA A 205 -17.33 12.68 -16.55
C ALA A 205 -18.78 12.79 -16.02
N PRO A 206 -19.85 12.72 -16.85
CA PRO A 206 -21.22 12.81 -16.34
C PRO A 206 -21.59 11.66 -15.39
N VAL A 207 -21.16 10.43 -15.69
CA VAL A 207 -21.41 9.24 -14.87
C VAL A 207 -20.60 9.31 -13.58
N ALA A 208 -19.31 9.64 -13.67
CA ALA A 208 -18.42 9.75 -12.54
C ALA A 208 -18.90 10.82 -11.53
N MET A 209 -19.32 12.01 -12.01
CA MET A 209 -19.84 13.08 -11.17
C MET A 209 -21.18 12.74 -10.51
N LYS A 210 -22.03 11.99 -11.18
CA LYS A 210 -23.30 11.53 -10.63
C LYS A 210 -23.06 10.59 -9.44
N ALA A 211 -22.09 9.69 -9.59
CA ALA A 211 -21.75 8.67 -8.58
C ALA A 211 -20.97 9.23 -7.38
N CYS A 212 -20.11 10.24 -7.59
CA CYS A 212 -19.28 10.81 -6.53
C CYS A 212 -18.86 12.24 -6.87
N SER A 213 -19.14 13.19 -5.99
CA SER A 213 -18.75 14.61 -6.19
C SER A 213 -17.24 14.84 -6.22
N ASN A 214 -16.46 13.95 -5.58
CA ASN A 214 -15.00 13.99 -5.55
C ASN A 214 -14.36 13.16 -6.68
N ALA A 215 -15.13 12.71 -7.67
CA ALA A 215 -14.61 11.86 -8.74
C ALA A 215 -13.66 12.63 -9.67
N CYS A 216 -12.65 11.93 -10.17
CA CYS A 216 -11.87 12.44 -11.31
C CYS A 216 -12.72 12.38 -12.58
N ILE A 217 -12.79 13.51 -13.29
CA ILE A 217 -13.59 13.67 -14.53
C ILE A 217 -12.72 13.69 -15.79
N GLY A 218 -11.44 13.40 -15.69
CA GLY A 218 -10.52 13.38 -16.83
C GLY A 218 -10.34 14.73 -17.54
N CYS A 219 -10.64 15.85 -16.89
CA CYS A 219 -10.67 17.18 -17.52
C CYS A 219 -9.31 17.73 -18.00
N GLY A 220 -8.22 17.12 -17.60
CA GLY A 220 -6.86 17.49 -18.01
C GLY A 220 -6.30 18.78 -17.40
N LYS A 221 -7.03 19.51 -16.54
CA LYS A 221 -6.55 20.76 -15.92
C LYS A 221 -5.26 20.52 -15.10
N CYS A 222 -5.19 19.41 -14.36
CA CYS A 222 -4.02 19.04 -13.57
C CYS A 222 -2.78 18.76 -14.46
N ALA A 223 -2.95 18.13 -15.62
CA ALA A 223 -1.87 17.88 -16.56
C ALA A 223 -1.33 19.20 -17.14
N LYS A 224 -2.23 20.09 -17.56
CA LYS A 224 -1.87 21.43 -18.06
C LYS A 224 -1.15 22.28 -16.99
N ALA A 225 -1.51 22.15 -15.74
CA ALA A 225 -0.87 22.86 -14.63
C ALA A 225 0.47 22.26 -14.21
N CYS A 226 0.78 21.01 -14.58
CA CYS A 226 2.03 20.37 -14.20
C CYS A 226 3.20 20.94 -15.00
N ASN A 227 4.24 21.41 -14.30
CA ASN A 227 5.46 21.91 -14.93
C ASN A 227 6.51 20.82 -15.13
N PHE A 228 6.21 19.59 -14.69
CA PHE A 228 7.15 18.46 -14.72
C PHE A 228 6.67 17.35 -15.65
N ASP A 229 5.58 17.58 -16.39
CA ASP A 229 4.93 16.61 -17.27
C ASP A 229 4.72 15.24 -16.61
N ALA A 230 4.41 15.28 -15.29
CA ALA A 230 4.23 14.10 -14.45
C ALA A 230 2.80 13.55 -14.45
N ILE A 231 1.88 14.14 -15.22
CA ILE A 231 0.45 13.76 -15.16
C ILE A 231 -0.05 13.41 -16.55
N THR A 232 -0.53 12.18 -16.71
CA THR A 232 -1.22 11.69 -17.91
C THR A 232 -2.72 11.52 -17.64
N ILE A 233 -3.53 11.62 -18.71
CA ILE A 233 -4.97 11.36 -18.64
C ILE A 233 -5.25 10.15 -19.51
N GLU A 234 -5.62 9.05 -18.88
CA GLU A 234 -5.97 7.79 -19.55
C GLU A 234 -7.27 7.26 -18.97
N ASN A 235 -8.12 6.69 -19.81
CA ASN A 235 -9.40 6.12 -19.41
C ASN A 235 -10.20 7.08 -18.50
N PHE A 236 -10.33 8.34 -18.90
CA PHE A 236 -11.04 9.41 -18.17
C PHE A 236 -10.50 9.70 -16.76
N LYS A 237 -9.30 9.25 -16.43
CA LYS A 237 -8.66 9.40 -15.12
C LYS A 237 -7.27 10.00 -15.25
N ALA A 238 -6.91 10.89 -14.32
CA ALA A 238 -5.55 11.37 -14.17
C ALA A 238 -4.68 10.30 -13.48
N THR A 239 -3.46 10.14 -13.95
CA THR A 239 -2.43 9.32 -13.32
C THR A 239 -1.18 10.16 -13.12
N ILE A 240 -0.56 10.07 -11.93
CA ILE A 240 0.66 10.79 -11.59
C ILE A 240 1.84 9.82 -11.64
N ASP A 241 2.82 10.14 -12.46
CA ASP A 241 4.12 9.47 -12.49
C ASP A 241 4.90 9.87 -11.23
N THR A 242 5.17 8.89 -10.38
CA THR A 242 5.84 9.09 -9.09
C THR A 242 7.31 9.47 -9.21
N GLU A 243 7.97 9.14 -10.31
CA GLU A 243 9.39 9.48 -10.55
C GLU A 243 9.54 10.94 -10.97
N LYS A 244 8.66 11.41 -11.86
CA LYS A 244 8.66 12.80 -12.36
C LYS A 244 8.06 13.79 -11.36
N CYS A 245 7.15 13.34 -10.50
CA CYS A 245 6.41 14.20 -9.59
C CYS A 245 7.30 14.77 -8.47
N LYS A 246 7.38 16.09 -8.37
CA LYS A 246 8.08 16.82 -7.30
C LYS A 246 7.19 17.17 -6.10
N SER A 247 5.95 16.66 -6.03
CA SER A 247 4.99 16.92 -4.95
C SER A 247 4.78 18.42 -4.66
N CYS A 248 4.76 19.27 -5.70
CA CYS A 248 4.63 20.72 -5.54
C CYS A 248 3.22 21.18 -5.16
N GLY A 249 2.16 20.39 -5.50
CA GLY A 249 0.77 20.68 -5.14
C GLY A 249 -0.01 21.55 -6.13
N MET A 250 0.57 22.00 -7.25
CA MET A 250 -0.15 22.85 -8.24
C MET A 250 -1.40 22.15 -8.78
N CYS A 251 -1.32 20.86 -9.08
CA CYS A 251 -2.44 20.09 -9.58
C CYS A 251 -3.58 19.92 -8.56
N VAL A 252 -3.29 19.99 -7.27
CA VAL A 252 -4.31 19.94 -6.20
C VAL A 252 -5.19 21.17 -6.26
N VAL A 253 -4.58 22.34 -6.42
CA VAL A 253 -5.29 23.64 -6.47
C VAL A 253 -6.16 23.78 -7.72
N GLU A 254 -5.72 23.18 -8.84
CA GLU A 254 -6.44 23.23 -10.12
C GLU A 254 -7.52 22.14 -10.27
N CYS A 255 -7.58 21.16 -9.35
CA CYS A 255 -8.57 20.10 -9.46
C CYS A 255 -9.96 20.61 -9.07
N PRO A 256 -10.94 20.65 -9.99
CA PRO A 256 -12.27 21.23 -9.70
C PRO A 256 -13.12 20.36 -8.78
N THR A 257 -12.84 19.05 -8.70
CA THR A 257 -13.60 18.08 -7.90
C THR A 257 -12.86 17.63 -6.64
N GLY A 258 -11.63 18.12 -6.39
CA GLY A 258 -10.82 17.64 -5.26
C GLY A 258 -10.37 16.17 -5.36
N ALA A 259 -10.39 15.59 -6.57
CA ALA A 259 -9.93 14.22 -6.80
C ALA A 259 -8.42 14.04 -6.57
N ILE A 260 -7.64 15.12 -6.60
CA ILE A 260 -6.21 15.12 -6.28
C ILE A 260 -6.02 15.72 -4.90
N ASN A 261 -5.31 15.00 -4.04
CA ASN A 261 -5.06 15.43 -2.67
C ASN A 261 -3.56 15.41 -2.35
N THR A 262 -3.18 16.11 -1.29
CA THR A 262 -1.79 16.19 -0.81
C THR A 262 -1.71 16.05 0.70
N TYR A 263 -0.63 15.46 1.17
CA TYR A 263 -0.26 15.42 2.59
C TYR A 263 0.54 16.66 3.03
N LYS A 264 0.96 17.48 2.07
CA LYS A 264 1.53 18.80 2.37
C LYS A 264 0.45 19.78 2.77
N VAL A 265 0.70 20.53 3.83
CA VAL A 265 -0.13 21.68 4.17
C VAL A 265 0.19 22.80 3.16
N LEU A 266 -0.76 23.07 2.27
CA LEU A 266 -0.68 24.21 1.36
C LEU A 266 -1.25 25.44 2.05
N THR A 267 -0.42 26.47 2.25
CA THR A 267 -0.92 27.75 2.80
C THR A 267 -1.77 28.49 1.76
N ALA A 268 -2.70 29.34 2.22
CA ALA A 268 -3.55 30.13 1.32
C ALA A 268 -2.70 30.95 0.32
N ALA A 269 -1.62 31.57 0.82
CA ALA A 269 -0.68 32.32 -0.04
C ALA A 269 0.00 31.45 -1.12
N GLN A 270 0.33 30.21 -0.81
CA GLN A 270 0.87 29.25 -1.81
C GLN A 270 -0.19 28.87 -2.84
N ALA A 271 -1.43 28.63 -2.40
CA ALA A 271 -2.53 28.30 -3.30
C ALA A 271 -2.82 29.46 -4.27
N GLU A 272 -2.81 30.71 -3.80
CA GLU A 272 -2.97 31.90 -4.65
C GLU A 272 -1.82 32.06 -5.65
N LYS A 273 -0.56 31.91 -5.22
CA LYS A 273 0.59 31.91 -6.12
C LYS A 273 0.47 30.85 -7.22
N PHE A 274 0.00 29.64 -6.88
CA PHE A 274 -0.20 28.59 -7.87
C PHE A 274 -1.32 28.92 -8.86
N LYS A 275 -2.45 29.47 -8.39
CA LYS A 275 -3.53 29.95 -9.29
C LYS A 275 -3.04 31.04 -10.25
N ALA A 276 -2.30 32.01 -9.74
CA ALA A 276 -1.74 33.10 -10.56
C ALA A 276 -0.75 32.55 -11.60
N ALA A 277 0.17 31.65 -11.21
CA ALA A 277 1.12 31.01 -12.11
C ALA A 277 0.42 30.21 -13.22
N ASN A 278 -0.61 29.44 -12.87
CA ASN A 278 -1.38 28.65 -13.83
C ASN A 278 -2.16 29.55 -14.81
N LYS A 279 -2.73 30.68 -14.34
CA LYS A 279 -3.40 31.65 -15.18
C LYS A 279 -2.41 32.26 -16.20
N ALA A 280 -1.24 32.68 -15.75
CA ALA A 280 -0.20 33.20 -16.62
C ALA A 280 0.30 32.17 -17.67
N LYS A 281 0.43 30.89 -17.26
CA LYS A 281 0.79 29.79 -18.18
C LYS A 281 -0.31 29.58 -19.25
N ALA A 282 -1.58 29.62 -18.86
CA ALA A 282 -2.70 29.48 -19.76
C ALA A 282 -2.80 30.65 -20.78
N GLU A 283 -2.53 31.88 -20.33
CA GLU A 283 -2.50 33.06 -21.19
C GLU A 283 -1.35 33.01 -22.21
N LYS A 284 -0.15 32.59 -21.78
CA LYS A 284 0.99 32.37 -22.70
C LYS A 284 0.68 31.30 -23.74
N ALA A 285 0.08 30.18 -23.32
CA ALA A 285 -0.29 29.09 -24.23
C ALA A 285 -1.34 29.54 -25.26
N LYS A 286 -2.32 30.40 -24.87
CA LYS A 286 -3.30 30.98 -25.79
C LYS A 286 -2.64 31.88 -26.82
N LYS A 287 -1.74 32.79 -26.40
CA LYS A 287 -1.01 33.68 -27.31
C LYS A 287 -0.18 32.89 -28.32
N ALA A 288 0.59 31.90 -27.84
CA ALA A 288 1.37 31.04 -28.73
C ALA A 288 0.50 30.26 -29.73
N ALA A 289 -0.69 29.82 -29.32
CA ALA A 289 -1.63 29.12 -30.21
C ALA A 289 -2.25 30.08 -31.25
N GLU A 290 -2.50 31.33 -30.90
CA GLU A 290 -2.98 32.38 -31.81
C GLU A 290 -1.90 32.76 -32.83
N GLU A 291 -0.65 32.95 -32.38
CA GLU A 291 0.49 33.24 -33.25
C GLU A 291 0.76 32.07 -34.24
N ALA A 292 0.69 30.82 -33.76
CA ALA A 292 0.81 29.64 -34.62
C ALA A 292 -0.31 29.52 -35.67
N LYS A 293 -1.54 29.93 -35.34
CA LYS A 293 -2.65 29.96 -36.28
C LYS A 293 -2.49 31.07 -37.31
N ALA A 294 -2.00 32.25 -36.89
CA ALA A 294 -1.73 33.36 -37.81
C ALA A 294 -0.60 33.00 -38.78
N ALA A 295 0.45 32.35 -38.33
CA ALA A 295 1.55 31.87 -39.18
C ALA A 295 1.16 30.78 -40.16
N ALA A 296 0.13 29.95 -39.84
CA ALA A 296 -0.38 28.91 -40.73
C ALA A 296 -1.38 29.43 -41.82
N GLN A 297 -1.82 30.70 -41.69
CA GLN A 297 -2.75 31.33 -42.62
C GLN A 297 -2.05 32.37 -43.57
N ALA A 298 -0.77 32.62 -43.31
CA ALA A 298 0.10 33.45 -44.18
C ALA A 298 0.92 32.56 -45.12
#